data_959c0243d73f414921f326acf1b597e9
#
_entry.id   959c0243d73f414921f326acf1b597e9
#
_cell.length_a   1.000
_cell.length_b   1.000
_cell.length_c   1.000
_cell.angle_alpha   90.00
_cell.angle_beta   90.00
_cell.angle_gamma   90.00
#
_symmetry.space_group_name_H-M   'P 1'
#
loop_
_entity.id
_entity.type
_entity.pdbx_description
1 polymer ?
#
loop_
_entity_poly.entity_id
_entity_poly.type
_entity_poly.pdbx_seq_one_letter_code
_entity_poly.pdbx_strand_id
1 'polypeptide(L)'
;MNTPQWRRAGATITATVGTEPEFFETATVQRREVEAQVDLRPSSQVRIGALLRYQRFVRDRDGSVFSTQVVPRLRLEYQFSRALFLRFIGQVESRDRSALRDPRTEQPLFRRSATGVLSAQGGRKSLLGRADWLISYLPSPGTVVFVGYGTAVDATETMRPTDMQRTSDGAFVKFSYLFRVRNGAR
;
A
#
# COMPACT_ATOMS: atom_id res chain seq x y z
N MET A 1 -4.54 19.71 -6.20
CA MET A 1 -4.30 20.25 -7.56
C MET A 1 -4.40 19.11 -8.55
N ASN A 2 -5.27 19.20 -9.55
CA ASN A 2 -5.35 18.25 -10.65
C ASN A 2 -4.81 18.93 -11.90
N THR A 3 -3.88 18.28 -12.60
CA THR A 3 -3.44 18.78 -13.92
C THR A 3 -4.48 18.44 -14.98
N PRO A 4 -4.59 19.20 -16.08
CA PRO A 4 -5.37 18.81 -17.23
C PRO A 4 -4.94 17.40 -17.66
N GLN A 5 -5.90 16.49 -17.84
CA GLN A 5 -5.59 15.14 -18.32
C GLN A 5 -5.16 15.25 -19.78
N TRP A 6 -3.86 15.19 -20.04
CA TRP A 6 -3.36 14.98 -21.38
C TRP A 6 -3.77 13.59 -21.86
N ARG A 7 -3.97 13.42 -23.15
CA ARG A 7 -4.42 12.12 -23.72
C ARG A 7 -3.61 10.91 -23.25
N ARG A 8 -2.35 11.10 -22.80
CA ARG A 8 -1.40 10.03 -22.44
C ARG A 8 -0.80 10.15 -21.05
N ALA A 9 -1.09 11.20 -20.32
CA ALA A 9 -0.54 11.42 -18.99
C ALA A 9 -1.53 12.20 -18.10
N GLY A 10 -1.58 11.87 -16.83
CA GLY A 10 -2.31 12.58 -15.79
C GLY A 10 -1.50 12.58 -14.52
N ALA A 11 -1.58 13.66 -13.74
CA ALA A 11 -0.99 13.74 -12.42
C ALA A 11 -1.97 14.39 -11.46
N THR A 12 -1.99 13.90 -10.22
CA THR A 12 -2.79 14.43 -9.12
C THR A 12 -1.91 14.55 -7.89
N ILE A 13 -1.98 15.68 -7.22
CA ILE A 13 -1.32 15.91 -5.92
C ILE A 13 -2.40 16.33 -4.95
N THR A 14 -2.50 15.63 -3.83
CA THR A 14 -3.40 15.92 -2.72
C THR A 14 -2.58 16.16 -1.46
N ALA A 15 -2.84 17.26 -0.77
CA ALA A 15 -2.27 17.54 0.54
C ALA A 15 -3.40 17.61 1.58
N THR A 16 -3.21 16.93 2.69
CA THR A 16 -4.17 16.90 3.81
C THR A 16 -3.45 17.31 5.09
N VAL A 17 -4.05 18.23 5.82
CA VAL A 17 -3.61 18.64 7.15
C VAL A 17 -4.82 18.60 8.08
N GLY A 18 -4.65 18.03 9.26
CA GLY A 18 -5.73 17.90 10.23
C GLY A 18 -5.24 17.38 11.57
N THR A 19 -6.12 17.32 12.54
CA THR A 19 -5.86 16.74 13.87
C THR A 19 -6.61 15.42 13.94
N GLU A 20 -5.91 14.36 14.42
CA GLU A 20 -6.46 13.04 14.60
C GLU A 20 -6.18 12.50 16.01
N PRO A 21 -7.07 11.66 16.58
CA PRO A 21 -6.79 10.96 17.82
C PRO A 21 -5.73 9.87 17.60
N GLU A 22 -4.76 9.82 18.47
CA GLU A 22 -3.74 8.79 18.52
C GLU A 22 -4.00 7.88 19.73
N PHE A 23 -4.30 6.62 19.46
CA PHE A 23 -4.81 5.70 20.48
C PHE A 23 -3.72 5.07 21.36
N PHE A 24 -2.48 4.96 20.89
CA PHE A 24 -1.40 4.36 21.67
C PHE A 24 -0.94 5.26 22.82
N GLU A 25 -0.94 6.58 22.61
CA GLU A 25 -0.64 7.57 23.64
C GLU A 25 -1.90 8.21 24.23
N THR A 26 -3.10 7.88 23.69
CA THR A 26 -4.38 8.49 24.10
C THR A 26 -4.33 10.02 24.04
N ALA A 27 -3.80 10.54 22.96
CA ALA A 27 -3.54 11.96 22.73
C ALA A 27 -3.96 12.38 21.31
N THR A 28 -3.89 13.67 21.02
CA THR A 28 -4.07 14.18 19.67
C THR A 28 -2.74 14.39 18.95
N VAL A 29 -2.75 14.17 17.64
CA VAL A 29 -1.62 14.40 16.75
C VAL A 29 -2.06 15.19 15.53
N GLN A 30 -1.18 16.04 15.02
CA GLN A 30 -1.35 16.70 13.74
C GLN A 30 -0.91 15.75 12.62
N ARG A 31 -1.83 15.43 11.73
CA ARG A 31 -1.57 14.72 10.49
C ARG A 31 -1.17 15.68 9.39
N ARG A 32 -0.07 15.40 8.73
CA ARG A 32 0.37 16.06 7.50
C ARG A 32 0.60 14.96 6.46
N GLU A 33 -0.19 14.99 5.39
CA GLU A 33 -0.11 13.98 4.33
C GLU A 33 0.02 14.66 2.99
N VAL A 34 0.87 14.09 2.14
CA VAL A 34 0.97 14.43 0.72
C VAL A 34 0.86 13.12 -0.06
N GLU A 35 -0.06 13.08 -0.99
CA GLU A 35 -0.21 12.00 -1.96
C GLU A 35 0.00 12.55 -3.36
N ALA A 36 0.94 11.95 -4.09
CA ALA A 36 1.20 12.24 -5.50
C ALA A 36 0.92 10.99 -6.33
N GLN A 37 0.08 11.13 -7.35
CA GLN A 37 -0.24 10.08 -8.29
C GLN A 37 0.07 10.53 -9.71
N VAL A 38 0.68 9.63 -10.50
CA VAL A 38 0.94 9.82 -11.92
C VAL A 38 0.42 8.61 -12.67
N ASP A 39 -0.38 8.86 -13.71
CA ASP A 39 -0.87 7.84 -14.63
C ASP A 39 -0.36 8.16 -16.04
N LEU A 40 0.36 7.21 -16.64
CA LEU A 40 0.93 7.32 -17.98
C LEU A 40 0.36 6.24 -18.90
N ARG A 41 0.13 6.62 -20.14
CA ARG A 41 -0.28 5.71 -21.25
C ARG A 41 0.63 5.94 -22.44
N PRO A 42 1.88 5.42 -22.40
CA PRO A 42 2.85 5.62 -23.49
C PRO A 42 2.36 5.08 -24.82
N SER A 43 1.57 4.00 -24.78
CA SER A 43 0.94 3.41 -25.95
C SER A 43 -0.48 2.93 -25.63
N SER A 44 -1.20 2.42 -26.62
CA SER A 44 -2.50 1.78 -26.42
C SER A 44 -2.42 0.49 -25.60
N GLN A 45 -1.24 -0.12 -25.53
CA GLN A 45 -0.99 -1.40 -24.86
C GLN A 45 -0.41 -1.25 -23.45
N VAL A 46 0.23 -0.11 -23.13
CA VAL A 46 0.96 0.10 -21.87
C VAL A 46 0.28 1.15 -21.02
N ARG A 47 0.05 0.82 -19.75
CA ARG A 47 -0.36 1.75 -18.69
C ARG A 47 0.58 1.63 -17.52
N ILE A 48 1.01 2.76 -17.00
CA ILE A 48 1.90 2.88 -15.85
C ILE A 48 1.22 3.82 -14.85
N GLY A 49 0.99 3.34 -13.64
CA GLY A 49 0.52 4.14 -12.52
C GLY A 49 1.57 4.17 -11.43
N ALA A 50 1.99 5.34 -11.00
CA ALA A 50 2.86 5.52 -9.84
C ALA A 50 2.13 6.35 -8.79
N LEU A 51 2.22 5.94 -7.53
CA LEU A 51 1.68 6.64 -6.38
C LEU A 51 2.77 6.73 -5.32
N LEU A 52 2.92 7.91 -4.73
CA LEU A 52 3.73 8.14 -3.55
C LEU A 52 2.85 8.80 -2.49
N ARG A 53 2.70 8.12 -1.35
CA ARG A 53 2.07 8.70 -0.16
C ARG A 53 3.11 8.91 0.91
N TYR A 54 3.17 10.14 1.40
CA TYR A 54 3.98 10.55 2.54
C TYR A 54 3.07 11.03 3.65
N GLN A 55 3.17 10.43 4.84
CA GLN A 55 2.43 10.84 6.03
C GLN A 55 3.40 11.14 7.15
N ARG A 56 3.14 12.22 7.89
CA ARG A 56 3.85 12.57 9.10
C ARG A 56 2.86 12.99 10.18
N PHE A 57 2.97 12.33 11.31
CA PHE A 57 2.21 12.64 12.50
C PHE A 57 3.10 13.37 13.51
N VAL A 58 2.62 14.48 14.03
CA VAL A 58 3.34 15.35 14.97
C VAL A 58 2.49 15.50 16.21
N ARG A 59 3.08 15.29 17.39
CA ARG A 59 2.38 15.47 18.67
C ARG A 59 2.00 16.93 18.86
N ASP A 60 0.74 17.19 19.20
CA ASP A 60 0.24 18.56 19.41
C ASP A 60 0.92 19.24 20.60
N ARG A 61 1.25 18.46 21.63
CA ARG A 61 1.74 18.96 22.91
C ARG A 61 3.17 19.52 22.89
N ASP A 62 4.07 18.93 22.09
CA ASP A 62 5.50 19.28 22.08
C ASP A 62 6.07 19.47 20.68
N GLY A 63 5.26 19.27 19.63
CA GLY A 63 5.70 19.37 18.24
C GLY A 63 6.66 18.26 17.79
N SER A 64 6.92 17.24 18.61
CA SER A 64 7.79 16.13 18.24
C SER A 64 7.14 15.21 17.24
N VAL A 65 7.95 14.56 16.42
CA VAL A 65 7.46 13.58 15.44
C VAL A 65 7.02 12.31 16.15
N PHE A 66 5.75 11.96 16.02
CA PHE A 66 5.19 10.70 16.49
C PHE A 66 5.52 9.56 15.52
N SER A 67 5.17 9.74 14.25
CA SER A 67 5.52 8.75 13.22
C SER A 67 5.64 9.37 11.83
N THR A 68 6.41 8.70 10.99
CA THR A 68 6.52 9.00 9.55
C THR A 68 6.27 7.73 8.77
N GLN A 69 5.48 7.82 7.70
CA GLN A 69 5.19 6.71 6.81
C GLN A 69 5.38 7.15 5.36
N VAL A 70 6.03 6.30 4.56
CA VAL A 70 6.23 6.50 3.12
C VAL A 70 5.78 5.25 2.39
N VAL A 71 4.90 5.41 1.41
CA VAL A 71 4.32 4.30 0.65
C VAL A 71 4.43 4.59 -0.85
N PRO A 72 5.54 4.25 -1.51
CA PRO A 72 5.60 4.18 -2.97
C PRO A 72 4.87 2.93 -3.48
N ARG A 73 4.10 3.11 -4.56
CA ARG A 73 3.40 2.05 -5.27
C ARG A 73 3.53 2.24 -6.77
N LEU A 74 3.86 1.16 -7.47
CA LEU A 74 3.95 1.10 -8.92
C LEU A 74 2.93 0.09 -9.44
N ARG A 75 2.19 0.46 -10.48
CA ARG A 75 1.30 -0.41 -11.25
C ARG A 75 1.72 -0.38 -12.71
N LEU A 76 2.01 -1.53 -13.26
CA LEU A 76 2.30 -1.72 -14.67
C LEU A 76 1.24 -2.63 -15.27
N GLU A 77 0.68 -2.24 -16.40
CA GLU A 77 -0.29 -3.01 -17.16
C GLU A 77 0.17 -3.09 -18.61
N TYR A 78 0.17 -4.29 -19.16
CA TYR A 78 0.52 -4.54 -20.53
C TYR A 78 -0.52 -5.41 -21.24
N GLN A 79 -1.11 -4.88 -22.29
CA GLN A 79 -2.08 -5.55 -23.14
C GLN A 79 -1.36 -6.17 -24.35
N PHE A 80 -1.05 -7.46 -24.28
CA PHE A 80 -0.40 -8.18 -25.39
C PHE A 80 -1.31 -8.30 -26.63
N SER A 81 -2.59 -8.59 -26.37
CA SER A 81 -3.63 -8.72 -27.39
C SER A 81 -5.00 -8.37 -26.80
N ARG A 82 -6.06 -8.45 -27.60
CA ARG A 82 -7.43 -8.28 -27.09
C ARG A 82 -7.80 -9.31 -26.02
N ALA A 83 -7.15 -10.47 -26.04
CA ALA A 83 -7.44 -11.59 -25.15
C ALA A 83 -6.45 -11.71 -24.00
N LEU A 84 -5.21 -11.19 -24.10
CA LEU A 84 -4.15 -11.42 -23.14
C LEU A 84 -3.66 -10.11 -22.52
N PHE A 85 -3.69 -10.07 -21.20
CA PHE A 85 -3.35 -8.93 -20.36
C PHE A 85 -2.46 -9.36 -19.20
N LEU A 86 -1.43 -8.56 -18.90
CA LEU A 86 -0.54 -8.71 -17.76
C LEU A 86 -0.63 -7.48 -16.86
N ARG A 87 -0.69 -7.67 -15.56
CA ARG A 87 -0.59 -6.61 -14.56
C ARG A 87 0.43 -6.97 -13.50
N PHE A 88 1.25 -5.99 -13.15
CA PHE A 88 2.15 -6.00 -12.01
C PHE A 88 1.79 -4.87 -11.06
N ILE A 89 1.79 -5.13 -9.75
CA ILE A 89 1.68 -4.13 -8.71
C ILE A 89 2.80 -4.37 -7.71
N GLY A 90 3.66 -3.37 -7.50
CA GLY A 90 4.67 -3.37 -6.45
C GLY A 90 4.40 -2.24 -5.47
N GLN A 91 4.52 -2.51 -4.18
CA GLN A 91 4.36 -1.53 -3.11
C GLN A 91 5.40 -1.76 -2.04
N VAL A 92 5.95 -0.68 -1.54
CA VAL A 92 6.81 -0.69 -0.34
C VAL A 92 6.17 0.23 0.68
N GLU A 93 6.16 -0.18 1.94
CA GLU A 93 5.72 0.63 3.07
C GLU A 93 6.86 0.74 4.06
N SER A 94 7.37 1.95 4.24
CA SER A 94 8.34 2.30 5.26
C SER A 94 7.62 3.08 6.36
N ARG A 95 7.72 2.62 7.60
CA ARG A 95 7.16 3.29 8.77
C ARG A 95 8.22 3.41 9.86
N ASP A 96 8.39 4.63 10.36
CA ASP A 96 9.19 4.93 11.54
C ASP A 96 8.28 5.57 12.60
N ARG A 97 8.17 4.94 13.76
CA ARG A 97 7.40 5.43 14.90
C ARG A 97 8.32 5.64 16.09
N SER A 98 8.21 6.80 16.70
CA SER A 98 8.93 7.16 17.92
C SER A 98 8.50 6.31 19.13
N ALA A 99 9.29 6.29 20.19
CA ALA A 99 8.91 5.70 21.47
C ALA A 99 7.61 6.33 21.99
N LEU A 100 6.76 5.50 22.59
CA LEU A 100 5.50 5.96 23.16
C LEU A 100 5.75 6.64 24.49
N ARG A 101 5.03 7.77 24.74
CA ARG A 101 5.12 8.58 25.93
C ARG A 101 3.74 8.84 26.51
N ASP A 102 3.67 8.93 27.82
CA ASP A 102 2.48 9.39 28.52
C ASP A 102 2.21 10.87 28.16
N PRO A 103 0.99 11.24 27.74
CA PRO A 103 0.70 12.59 27.26
C PRO A 103 0.73 13.66 28.37
N ARG A 104 0.72 13.31 29.65
CA ARG A 104 0.73 14.24 30.78
C ARG A 104 2.11 14.39 31.40
N THR A 105 2.86 13.28 31.50
CA THR A 105 4.14 13.23 32.21
C THR A 105 5.35 13.22 31.30
N GLU A 106 5.16 13.01 29.99
CA GLU A 106 6.21 12.80 28.96
C GLU A 106 7.11 11.57 29.24
N GLN A 107 6.79 10.77 30.27
CA GLN A 107 7.54 9.58 30.62
C GLN A 107 7.28 8.45 29.61
N PRO A 108 8.26 7.56 29.39
CA PRO A 108 8.06 6.40 28.53
C PRO A 108 6.88 5.54 29.00
N LEU A 109 6.05 5.09 28.06
CA LEU A 109 5.00 4.11 28.33
C LEU A 109 5.59 2.71 28.44
N PHE A 110 5.11 1.94 29.42
CA PHE A 110 5.50 0.55 29.63
C PHE A 110 4.33 -0.38 29.37
N ARG A 111 4.63 -1.49 28.75
CA ARG A 111 3.69 -2.60 28.59
C ARG A 111 4.01 -3.69 29.61
N ARG A 112 3.01 -4.14 30.34
CA ARG A 112 3.12 -5.30 31.23
C ARG A 112 2.80 -6.58 30.46
N SER A 113 3.72 -7.55 30.47
CA SER A 113 3.47 -8.88 29.90
C SER A 113 2.52 -9.69 30.78
N ALA A 114 2.01 -10.82 30.28
CA ALA A 114 1.22 -11.76 31.08
C ALA A 114 1.99 -12.32 32.27
N THR A 115 3.32 -12.36 32.18
CA THR A 115 4.24 -12.81 33.26
C THR A 115 4.64 -11.68 34.22
N GLY A 116 4.04 -10.46 34.06
CA GLY A 116 4.29 -9.32 34.94
C GLY A 116 5.52 -8.47 34.59
N VAL A 117 6.31 -8.84 33.58
CA VAL A 117 7.50 -8.08 33.16
C VAL A 117 7.08 -6.77 32.50
N LEU A 118 7.68 -5.67 32.93
CA LEU A 118 7.50 -4.34 32.32
C LEU A 118 8.54 -4.12 31.20
N SER A 119 8.08 -3.76 30.02
CA SER A 119 8.95 -3.37 28.89
C SER A 119 8.57 -1.99 28.37
N ALA A 120 9.54 -1.11 28.17
CA ALA A 120 9.31 0.19 27.57
C ALA A 120 8.82 0.03 26.14
N GLN A 121 7.82 0.84 25.75
CA GLN A 121 7.29 0.89 24.38
C GLN A 121 8.20 1.80 23.53
N GLY A 122 9.35 1.25 23.12
CA GLY A 122 10.35 1.92 22.30
C GLY A 122 9.84 2.31 20.90
N GLY A 123 10.67 3.06 20.19
CA GLY A 123 10.46 3.35 18.78
C GLY A 123 10.44 2.05 17.95
N ARG A 124 9.69 2.06 16.84
CA ARG A 124 9.59 0.90 15.95
C ARG A 124 9.76 1.33 14.51
N LYS A 125 10.65 0.65 13.82
CA LYS A 125 10.85 0.80 12.38
C LYS A 125 10.37 -0.45 11.67
N SER A 126 9.71 -0.28 10.53
CA SER A 126 9.28 -1.40 9.68
C SER A 126 9.38 -1.03 8.22
N LEU A 127 9.85 -1.97 7.42
CA LEU A 127 9.91 -1.87 5.97
C LEU A 127 9.23 -3.12 5.41
N LEU A 128 8.07 -2.94 4.79
CA LEU A 128 7.26 -4.00 4.21
C LEU A 128 7.23 -3.84 2.70
N GLY A 129 7.42 -4.91 1.96
CA GLY A 129 7.28 -4.95 0.51
C GLY A 129 6.21 -5.94 0.09
N ARG A 130 5.49 -5.62 -0.99
CA ARG A 130 4.54 -6.52 -1.64
C ARG A 130 4.69 -6.40 -3.15
N ALA A 131 4.66 -7.54 -3.84
CA ALA A 131 4.62 -7.61 -5.29
C ALA A 131 3.55 -8.61 -5.73
N ASP A 132 2.66 -8.18 -6.62
CA ASP A 132 1.57 -8.98 -7.14
C ASP A 132 1.63 -8.99 -8.68
N TRP A 133 1.53 -10.19 -9.27
CA TRP A 133 1.45 -10.43 -10.70
C TRP A 133 0.09 -11.03 -11.05
N LEU A 134 -0.50 -10.61 -12.14
CA LEU A 134 -1.74 -11.17 -12.68
C LEU A 134 -1.66 -11.28 -14.18
N ILE A 135 -1.89 -12.47 -14.68
CA ILE A 135 -2.14 -12.74 -16.09
C ILE A 135 -3.64 -13.01 -16.24
N SER A 136 -4.26 -12.37 -17.19
CA SER A 136 -5.67 -12.59 -17.56
C SER A 136 -5.77 -12.97 -19.01
N TYR A 137 -6.43 -14.09 -19.31
CA TYR A 137 -6.65 -14.58 -20.66
C TYR A 137 -8.14 -14.79 -20.94
N LEU A 138 -8.65 -14.11 -21.96
CA LEU A 138 -10.04 -14.14 -22.44
C LEU A 138 -10.10 -14.76 -23.84
N PRO A 139 -10.09 -16.11 -23.97
CA PRO A 139 -10.10 -16.76 -25.28
C PRO A 139 -11.39 -16.51 -26.07
N SER A 140 -12.52 -16.35 -25.41
CA SER A 140 -13.82 -16.09 -26.00
C SER A 140 -14.71 -15.25 -25.07
N PRO A 141 -15.75 -14.57 -25.60
CA PRO A 141 -16.71 -13.84 -24.77
C PRO A 141 -17.35 -14.75 -23.72
N GLY A 142 -17.21 -14.40 -22.46
CA GLY A 142 -17.74 -15.17 -21.31
C GLY A 142 -16.78 -16.20 -20.71
N THR A 143 -15.61 -16.42 -21.30
CA THR A 143 -14.58 -17.32 -20.74
C THR A 143 -13.37 -16.49 -20.31
N VAL A 144 -12.97 -16.62 -19.05
CA VAL A 144 -11.81 -15.92 -18.49
C VAL A 144 -10.98 -16.87 -17.64
N VAL A 145 -9.68 -16.84 -17.87
CA VAL A 145 -8.68 -17.52 -17.00
C VAL A 145 -7.79 -16.46 -16.36
N PHE A 146 -7.66 -16.52 -15.06
CA PHE A 146 -6.72 -15.70 -14.30
C PHE A 146 -5.65 -16.59 -13.68
N VAL A 147 -4.39 -16.17 -13.81
CA VAL A 147 -3.26 -16.75 -13.09
C VAL A 147 -2.60 -15.61 -12.31
N GLY A 148 -2.50 -15.75 -11.01
CA GLY A 148 -1.92 -14.75 -10.15
C GLY A 148 -0.85 -15.31 -9.23
N TYR A 149 0.12 -14.47 -8.90
CA TYR A 149 1.15 -14.74 -7.92
C TYR A 149 1.41 -13.48 -7.11
N GLY A 150 1.46 -13.60 -5.79
CA GLY A 150 1.75 -12.52 -4.88
C GLY A 150 2.83 -12.93 -3.88
N THR A 151 3.68 -11.98 -3.51
CA THR A 151 4.70 -12.17 -2.48
C THR A 151 4.77 -10.97 -1.57
N ALA A 152 5.05 -11.21 -0.28
CA ALA A 152 5.33 -10.19 0.71
C ALA A 152 6.70 -10.43 1.34
N VAL A 153 7.39 -9.33 1.61
CA VAL A 153 8.72 -9.30 2.25
C VAL A 153 8.74 -8.30 3.39
N ASP A 154 9.55 -8.54 4.39
CA ASP A 154 9.68 -7.71 5.60
C ASP A 154 11.16 -7.51 5.95
N ALA A 155 11.53 -6.29 6.36
CA ALA A 155 12.81 -5.94 6.94
C ALA A 155 12.57 -5.04 8.16
N THR A 156 11.82 -5.55 9.13
CA THR A 156 11.53 -4.85 10.38
C THR A 156 12.82 -4.66 11.18
N GLU A 157 12.97 -3.48 11.80
CA GLU A 157 14.12 -3.01 12.60
C GLU A 157 15.32 -2.54 11.79
N THR A 158 15.75 -3.23 10.73
CA THR A 158 16.96 -2.84 9.97
C THR A 158 16.69 -1.71 8.97
N MET A 159 15.47 -1.59 8.44
CA MET A 159 15.07 -0.64 7.39
C MET A 159 15.94 -0.72 6.13
N ARG A 160 16.67 -1.81 5.93
CA ARG A 160 17.53 -2.03 4.77
C ARG A 160 16.84 -2.92 3.75
N PRO A 161 16.72 -2.50 2.50
CA PRO A 161 16.15 -3.35 1.45
C PRO A 161 16.91 -4.67 1.25
N THR A 162 18.22 -4.68 1.56
CA THR A 162 19.06 -5.88 1.49
C THR A 162 18.71 -6.97 2.50
N ASP A 163 18.06 -6.59 3.60
CA ASP A 163 17.71 -7.48 4.70
C ASP A 163 16.26 -7.96 4.62
N MET A 164 15.57 -7.67 3.51
CA MET A 164 14.20 -8.11 3.29
C MET A 164 14.12 -9.63 3.21
N GLN A 165 13.33 -10.19 4.12
CA GLN A 165 13.01 -11.61 4.15
C GLN A 165 11.59 -11.84 3.63
N ARG A 166 11.42 -12.89 2.84
CA ARG A 166 10.10 -13.28 2.36
C ARG A 166 9.27 -13.83 3.51
N THR A 167 8.11 -13.20 3.74
CA THR A 167 7.19 -13.57 4.83
C THR A 167 6.01 -14.38 4.34
N SER A 168 5.59 -14.17 3.11
CA SER A 168 4.53 -14.96 2.50
C SER A 168 4.61 -14.92 0.98
N ASP A 169 4.12 -15.97 0.35
CA ASP A 169 3.87 -16.03 -1.08
C ASP A 169 2.68 -16.93 -1.36
N GLY A 170 2.04 -16.70 -2.50
CA GLY A 170 0.89 -17.49 -2.93
C GLY A 170 0.64 -17.35 -4.41
N ALA A 171 0.16 -18.43 -5.01
CA ALA A 171 -0.29 -18.44 -6.39
C ALA A 171 -1.75 -18.88 -6.44
N PHE A 172 -2.48 -18.41 -7.43
CA PHE A 172 -3.85 -18.86 -7.69
C PHE A 172 -4.12 -18.96 -9.19
N VAL A 173 -5.04 -19.86 -9.52
CA VAL A 173 -5.64 -19.97 -10.85
C VAL A 173 -7.14 -19.88 -10.67
N LYS A 174 -7.80 -19.01 -11.43
CA LYS A 174 -9.25 -18.86 -11.44
C LYS A 174 -9.76 -19.01 -12.88
N PHE A 175 -10.74 -19.89 -13.05
CA PHE A 175 -11.46 -20.06 -14.30
C PHE A 175 -12.90 -19.59 -14.12
N SER A 176 -13.40 -18.80 -15.09
CA SER A 176 -14.80 -18.36 -15.13
C SER A 176 -15.37 -18.60 -16.53
N TYR A 177 -16.56 -19.19 -16.58
CA TYR A 177 -17.26 -19.48 -17.81
C TYR A 177 -18.73 -19.07 -17.71
N LEU A 178 -19.22 -18.32 -18.70
CA LEU A 178 -20.62 -17.91 -18.78
C LEU A 178 -21.41 -18.86 -19.67
N PHE A 179 -22.29 -19.67 -19.07
CA PHE A 179 -23.25 -20.51 -19.76
C PHE A 179 -24.43 -19.65 -20.22
N ARG A 180 -24.74 -19.67 -21.53
CA ARG A 180 -25.99 -19.10 -22.06
C ARG A 180 -26.95 -20.22 -22.35
N VAL A 181 -28.00 -20.36 -21.53
CA VAL A 181 -29.12 -21.25 -21.83
C VAL A 181 -30.07 -20.50 -22.78
N ARG A 182 -30.17 -20.96 -24.03
CA ARG A 182 -31.22 -20.54 -24.94
C ARG A 182 -32.49 -21.28 -24.54
N ASN A 183 -33.43 -20.64 -23.88
CA ASN A 183 -34.80 -21.16 -23.85
C ASN A 183 -35.35 -21.07 -25.29
N GLY A 184 -35.40 -22.22 -25.94
CA GLY A 184 -36.14 -22.35 -27.17
C GLY A 184 -37.62 -22.19 -26.89
N ALA A 185 -38.15 -20.99 -27.11
CA ALA A 185 -39.58 -20.83 -27.20
C ALA A 185 -40.06 -21.64 -28.43
N ARG A 186 -40.89 -22.67 -28.19
CA ARG A 186 -41.74 -23.29 -29.19
C ARG A 186 -43.01 -22.45 -29.39
#